data_586507b5409ab3bcf16e4fd52ee5fe2f
#
_entry.id   586507b5409ab3bcf16e4fd52ee5fe2f
#
_cell.length_a   1.000
_cell.length_b   1.000
_cell.length_c   1.000
_cell.angle_alpha   90.00
_cell.angle_beta   90.00
_cell.angle_gamma   90.00
#
_symmetry.space_group_name_H-M   'P 1'
#
loop_
_entity.id
_entity.type
_entity.pdbx_description
1 polymer ?
#
loop_
_entity_poly.entity_id
_entity_poly.type
_entity_poly.pdbx_seq_one_letter_code
_entity_poly.pdbx_strand_id
1 'polypeptide(L)'
;REQIDRMMGQADFAGPGDHQDILETYKMFAYDEGWSRRINEAIDSGLTAEAAIERVQQRTRERMQKIDDPYLRERMHDLDDLANRLIRIVAGKLGTAAEEGLKEDSILVARNLGPAELLEYDRRYLKGVALEEGSLTSHVTIVARAMGIPVVGRLKDLRGTVAEGDTLIVQGGSG
;
A
#
# COMPACT_ATOMS: atom_id res chain seq x y z
N ARG A 1 -8.81 -4.95 -9.85
CA ARG A 1 -8.65 -6.41 -9.95
C ARG A 1 -7.49 -6.75 -10.87
N GLU A 2 -7.56 -6.42 -12.15
CA GLU A 2 -6.50 -6.69 -13.15
C GLU A 2 -5.10 -6.22 -12.72
N GLN A 3 -4.99 -5.08 -12.03
CA GLN A 3 -3.71 -4.61 -11.52
C GLN A 3 -3.16 -5.52 -10.42
N ILE A 4 -4.00 -5.99 -9.50
CA ILE A 4 -3.60 -6.93 -8.44
C ILE A 4 -3.16 -8.26 -9.04
N ASP A 5 -3.90 -8.78 -10.02
CA ASP A 5 -3.53 -10.00 -10.73
C ASP A 5 -2.19 -9.84 -11.47
N ARG A 6 -1.97 -8.67 -12.07
CA ARG A 6 -0.70 -8.34 -12.74
C ARG A 6 0.47 -8.24 -11.73
N MET A 7 0.22 -7.62 -10.57
CA MET A 7 1.21 -7.53 -9.49
C MET A 7 1.58 -8.92 -8.95
N MET A 8 0.59 -9.80 -8.76
CA MET A 8 0.85 -11.19 -8.35
C MET A 8 1.63 -11.97 -9.40
N GLY A 9 1.37 -11.76 -10.69
CA GLY A 9 2.11 -12.39 -11.79
C GLY A 9 3.54 -11.86 -11.96
N GLN A 10 3.81 -10.63 -11.52
CA GLN A 10 5.15 -10.03 -11.53
C GLN A 10 5.96 -10.33 -10.26
N ALA A 11 5.28 -10.75 -9.20
CA ALA A 11 5.87 -11.13 -7.92
C ALA A 11 6.52 -12.53 -8.00
N ASP A 12 7.46 -12.70 -8.94
CA ASP A 12 8.40 -13.82 -8.98
C ASP A 12 9.43 -13.62 -7.84
N PHE A 13 8.90 -13.49 -6.61
CA PHE A 13 9.70 -13.42 -5.40
C PHE A 13 10.28 -14.81 -5.13
N ALA A 14 11.55 -14.84 -4.86
CA ALA A 14 12.29 -16.07 -4.60
C ALA A 14 11.71 -16.85 -3.42
N GLY A 15 10.77 -17.75 -3.68
CA GLY A 15 10.24 -18.72 -2.73
C GLY A 15 8.95 -18.33 -1.98
N PRO A 16 8.29 -19.29 -1.33
CA PRO A 16 7.13 -19.05 -0.48
C PRO A 16 7.53 -18.25 0.76
N GLY A 17 6.72 -17.26 1.14
CA GLY A 17 6.97 -16.42 2.31
C GLY A 17 5.80 -15.50 2.64
N ASP A 18 5.90 -14.80 3.76
CA ASP A 18 4.86 -13.93 4.33
C ASP A 18 4.31 -12.90 3.32
N HIS A 19 5.10 -12.51 2.31
CA HIS A 19 4.67 -11.59 1.26
C HIS A 19 3.59 -12.18 0.35
N GLN A 20 3.58 -13.49 0.10
CA GLN A 20 2.53 -14.14 -0.69
C GLN A 20 1.19 -14.08 0.04
N ASP A 21 1.18 -14.37 1.34
CA ASP A 21 -0.02 -14.31 2.17
C ASP A 21 -0.62 -12.89 2.20
N ILE A 22 0.25 -11.87 2.19
CA ILE A 22 -0.17 -10.47 2.09
C ILE A 22 -0.88 -10.21 0.76
N LEU A 23 -0.27 -10.60 -0.36
CA LEU A 23 -0.84 -10.39 -1.70
C LEU A 23 -2.13 -11.20 -1.92
N GLU A 24 -2.21 -12.42 -1.40
CA GLU A 24 -3.43 -13.23 -1.41
C GLU A 24 -4.55 -12.56 -0.62
N THR A 25 -4.22 -11.92 0.50
CA THR A 25 -5.19 -11.15 1.27
C THR A 25 -5.71 -9.95 0.48
N TYR A 26 -4.85 -9.20 -0.19
CA TYR A 26 -5.26 -8.10 -1.08
C TYR A 26 -6.18 -8.60 -2.19
N LYS A 27 -5.84 -9.74 -2.79
CA LYS A 27 -6.69 -10.38 -3.80
C LYS A 27 -8.05 -10.76 -3.23
N MET A 28 -8.07 -11.41 -2.07
CA MET A 28 -9.31 -11.79 -1.39
C MET A 28 -10.23 -10.58 -1.19
N PHE A 29 -9.72 -9.46 -0.68
CA PHE A 29 -10.50 -8.24 -0.50
C PHE A 29 -10.95 -7.61 -1.83
N ALA A 30 -10.08 -7.57 -2.84
CA ALA A 30 -10.41 -6.99 -4.15
C ALA A 30 -11.51 -7.77 -4.88
N TYR A 31 -11.63 -9.07 -4.59
CA TYR A 31 -12.64 -9.96 -5.14
C TYR A 31 -13.85 -10.17 -4.21
N ASP A 32 -13.86 -9.56 -3.00
CA ASP A 32 -15.00 -9.64 -2.09
C ASP A 32 -16.25 -9.00 -2.70
N GLU A 33 -17.22 -9.85 -3.06
CA GLU A 33 -18.47 -9.39 -3.66
C GLU A 33 -19.31 -8.57 -2.68
N GLY A 34 -19.24 -8.85 -1.39
CA GLY A 34 -19.95 -8.13 -0.35
C GLY A 34 -19.43 -6.70 -0.19
N TRP A 35 -18.11 -6.50 -0.27
CA TRP A 35 -17.51 -5.16 -0.24
C TRP A 35 -17.89 -4.36 -1.49
N SER A 36 -17.71 -4.94 -2.67
CA SER A 36 -18.05 -4.32 -3.95
C SER A 36 -19.56 -3.98 -4.03
N ARG A 37 -20.43 -4.88 -3.58
CA ARG A 37 -21.87 -4.63 -3.56
C ARG A 37 -22.24 -3.44 -2.66
N ARG A 38 -21.68 -3.35 -1.44
CA ARG A 38 -21.94 -2.23 -0.53
C ARG A 38 -21.48 -0.89 -1.10
N ILE A 39 -20.38 -0.86 -1.85
CA ILE A 39 -19.93 0.36 -2.55
C ILE A 39 -20.93 0.74 -3.63
N ASN A 40 -21.38 -0.20 -4.46
CA ASN A 40 -22.35 0.07 -5.50
C ASN A 40 -23.71 0.54 -4.92
N GLU A 41 -24.22 -0.11 -3.86
CA GLU A 41 -25.42 0.33 -3.15
C GLU A 41 -25.29 1.77 -2.62
N ALA A 42 -24.10 2.16 -2.15
CA ALA A 42 -23.84 3.52 -1.70
C ALA A 42 -23.84 4.52 -2.87
N ILE A 43 -23.28 4.14 -4.02
CA ILE A 43 -23.32 4.96 -5.25
C ILE A 43 -24.76 5.11 -5.74
N ASP A 44 -25.52 4.02 -5.78
CA ASP A 44 -26.92 4.03 -6.19
C ASP A 44 -27.81 4.88 -5.27
N SER A 45 -27.38 5.07 -4.00
CA SER A 45 -28.03 5.99 -3.06
C SER A 45 -27.71 7.46 -3.28
N GLY A 46 -26.89 7.80 -4.30
CA GLY A 46 -26.56 9.16 -4.71
C GLY A 46 -25.21 9.68 -4.23
N LEU A 47 -24.33 8.81 -3.71
CA LEU A 47 -22.96 9.21 -3.36
C LEU A 47 -22.04 9.18 -4.59
N THR A 48 -20.98 10.03 -4.57
CA THR A 48 -19.88 9.86 -5.52
C THR A 48 -19.14 8.56 -5.23
N ALA A 49 -18.36 8.06 -6.19
CA ALA A 49 -17.62 6.80 -6.01
C ALA A 49 -16.64 6.89 -4.83
N GLU A 50 -15.94 8.02 -4.69
CA GLU A 50 -15.00 8.28 -3.59
C GLU A 50 -15.72 8.26 -2.23
N ALA A 51 -16.83 9.00 -2.12
CA ALA A 51 -17.62 9.08 -0.88
C ALA A 51 -18.25 7.72 -0.53
N ALA A 52 -18.63 6.92 -1.52
CA ALA A 52 -19.17 5.58 -1.33
C ALA A 52 -18.09 4.63 -0.75
N ILE A 53 -16.89 4.64 -1.32
CA ILE A 53 -15.76 3.83 -0.83
C ILE A 53 -15.41 4.24 0.60
N GLU A 54 -15.25 5.53 0.86
CA GLU A 54 -14.90 6.06 2.18
C GLU A 54 -15.96 5.68 3.23
N ARG A 55 -17.25 5.82 2.91
CA ARG A 55 -18.36 5.44 3.78
C ARG A 55 -18.38 3.94 4.11
N VAL A 56 -18.15 3.09 3.12
CA VAL A 56 -18.12 1.63 3.31
C VAL A 56 -16.90 1.25 4.16
N GLN A 57 -15.75 1.90 3.91
CA GLN A 57 -14.53 1.68 4.68
C GLN A 57 -14.69 2.10 6.14
N GLN A 58 -15.26 3.27 6.40
CA GLN A 58 -15.53 3.75 7.76
C GLN A 58 -16.42 2.79 8.55
N ARG A 59 -17.50 2.31 7.92
CA ARG A 59 -18.40 1.32 8.55
C ARG A 59 -17.70 -0.02 8.83
N THR A 60 -16.78 -0.41 7.98
CA THR A 60 -15.99 -1.62 8.18
C THR A 60 -15.05 -1.47 9.37
N ARG A 61 -14.36 -0.32 9.47
CA ARG A 61 -13.52 0.02 10.64
C ARG A 61 -14.30 -0.02 11.95
N GLU A 62 -15.48 0.63 11.99
CA GLU A 62 -16.32 0.67 13.18
C GLU A 62 -16.77 -0.72 13.65
N ARG A 63 -16.99 -1.64 12.71
CA ARG A 63 -17.33 -3.04 13.04
C ARG A 63 -16.11 -3.80 13.57
N MET A 64 -14.98 -3.65 12.93
CA MET A 64 -13.77 -4.39 13.27
C MET A 64 -13.11 -3.87 14.55
N GLN A 65 -13.23 -2.57 14.87
CA GLN A 65 -12.77 -2.03 16.16
C GLN A 65 -13.43 -2.65 17.38
N LYS A 66 -14.62 -3.24 17.21
CA LYS A 66 -15.34 -3.96 18.29
C LYS A 66 -14.81 -5.38 18.52
N ILE A 67 -13.93 -5.84 17.64
CA ILE A 67 -13.36 -7.19 17.70
C ILE A 67 -11.95 -7.06 18.27
N ASP A 68 -11.71 -7.67 19.42
CA ASP A 68 -10.39 -7.63 20.06
C ASP A 68 -9.52 -8.80 19.57
N ASP A 69 -9.22 -8.80 18.29
CA ASP A 69 -8.36 -9.76 17.62
C ASP A 69 -7.22 -9.03 16.89
N PRO A 70 -5.95 -9.25 17.29
CA PRO A 70 -4.80 -8.60 16.68
C PRO A 70 -4.66 -8.93 15.17
N TYR A 71 -4.99 -10.16 14.77
CA TYR A 71 -4.95 -10.59 13.37
C TYR A 71 -5.95 -9.81 12.51
N LEU A 72 -7.17 -9.62 12.99
CA LEU A 72 -8.17 -8.83 12.28
C LEU A 72 -7.81 -7.34 12.22
N ARG A 73 -7.12 -6.80 13.23
CA ARG A 73 -6.61 -5.42 13.18
C ARG A 73 -5.57 -5.24 12.08
N GLU A 74 -4.67 -6.19 11.91
CA GLU A 74 -3.66 -6.16 10.84
C GLU A 74 -4.32 -6.21 9.46
N ARG A 75 -5.32 -7.06 9.28
CA ARG A 75 -6.13 -7.13 8.05
C ARG A 75 -6.90 -5.86 7.74
N MET A 76 -7.24 -5.06 8.77
CA MET A 76 -7.85 -3.73 8.55
C MET A 76 -6.91 -2.77 7.84
N HIS A 77 -5.62 -2.78 8.16
CA HIS A 77 -4.65 -1.93 7.49
C HIS A 77 -4.54 -2.28 6.00
N ASP A 78 -4.60 -3.55 5.65
CA ASP A 78 -4.59 -4.01 4.26
C ASP A 78 -5.83 -3.53 3.50
N LEU A 79 -7.01 -3.63 4.13
CA LEU A 79 -8.25 -3.15 3.53
C LEU A 79 -8.27 -1.63 3.42
N ASP A 80 -7.69 -0.89 4.38
CA ASP A 80 -7.54 0.56 4.33
C ASP A 80 -6.65 0.99 3.16
N ASP A 81 -5.53 0.31 2.96
CA ASP A 81 -4.62 0.58 1.85
C ASP A 81 -5.32 0.33 0.50
N LEU A 82 -6.02 -0.80 0.37
CA LEU A 82 -6.79 -1.12 -0.84
C LEU A 82 -7.91 -0.09 -1.10
N ALA A 83 -8.61 0.37 -0.07
CA ALA A 83 -9.66 1.38 -0.20
C ALA A 83 -9.09 2.73 -0.62
N ASN A 84 -7.97 3.17 -0.01
CA ASN A 84 -7.27 4.40 -0.37
C ASN A 84 -6.78 4.36 -1.83
N ARG A 85 -6.27 3.22 -2.25
CA ARG A 85 -5.87 2.99 -3.64
C ARG A 85 -7.06 3.12 -4.59
N LEU A 86 -8.19 2.48 -4.26
CA LEU A 86 -9.39 2.54 -5.08
C LEU A 86 -9.92 3.98 -5.17
N ILE A 87 -9.91 4.76 -4.08
CA ILE A 87 -10.29 6.18 -4.08
C ILE A 87 -9.38 6.96 -5.04
N ARG A 88 -8.06 6.76 -5.02
CA ARG A 88 -7.15 7.43 -5.97
C ARG A 88 -7.47 7.10 -7.42
N ILE A 89 -7.79 5.82 -7.70
CA ILE A 89 -8.16 5.37 -9.04
C ILE A 89 -9.44 6.07 -9.53
N VAL A 90 -10.51 6.07 -8.74
CA VAL A 90 -11.79 6.66 -9.15
C VAL A 90 -11.76 8.19 -9.18
N ALA A 91 -10.92 8.82 -8.37
CA ALA A 91 -10.68 10.27 -8.39
C ALA A 91 -9.85 10.74 -9.60
N GLY A 92 -9.40 9.83 -10.47
CA GLY A 92 -8.50 10.17 -11.58
C GLY A 92 -7.15 10.72 -11.13
N LYS A 93 -6.80 10.56 -9.85
CA LYS A 93 -5.53 10.98 -9.25
C LYS A 93 -4.49 9.85 -9.32
N LEU A 94 -4.56 9.06 -10.36
CA LEU A 94 -3.50 8.17 -10.77
C LEU A 94 -2.44 9.00 -11.47
N GLY A 95 -1.57 9.60 -10.79
CA GLY A 95 -0.45 10.42 -11.21
C GLY A 95 0.53 10.43 -10.05
N THR A 96 0.79 9.24 -9.51
CA THR A 96 1.87 9.07 -8.54
C THR A 96 3.17 8.91 -9.31
N ALA A 97 4.29 9.21 -8.68
CA ALA A 97 5.61 8.90 -9.24
C ALA A 97 5.75 7.44 -9.71
N ALA A 98 4.88 6.53 -9.22
CA ALA A 98 4.77 5.16 -9.69
C ALA A 98 4.24 5.05 -11.13
N GLU A 99 3.29 5.91 -11.55
CA GLU A 99 2.75 5.90 -12.93
C GLU A 99 3.63 6.63 -13.92
N GLU A 100 4.22 7.74 -13.51
CA GLU A 100 5.23 8.43 -14.31
C GLU A 100 6.50 7.60 -14.44
N GLY A 101 6.67 6.60 -13.56
CA GLY A 101 7.80 5.70 -13.48
C GLY A 101 9.08 6.38 -12.97
N LEU A 102 9.86 5.64 -12.23
CA LEU A 102 11.21 6.06 -11.88
C LEU A 102 12.10 5.94 -13.13
N LYS A 103 12.84 6.99 -13.44
CA LYS A 103 13.71 7.07 -14.63
C LYS A 103 15.18 6.81 -14.29
N GLU A 104 15.53 6.90 -13.03
CA GLU A 104 16.88 6.76 -12.48
C GLU A 104 16.85 6.13 -11.08
N ASP A 105 18.01 5.73 -10.59
CA ASP A 105 18.15 5.16 -9.26
C ASP A 105 17.64 6.14 -8.20
N SER A 106 16.57 5.75 -7.49
CA SER A 106 15.80 6.63 -6.63
C SER A 106 15.54 6.01 -5.25
N ILE A 107 15.45 6.85 -4.24
CA ILE A 107 14.95 6.52 -2.92
C ILE A 107 13.56 7.14 -2.76
N LEU A 108 12.57 6.31 -2.46
CA LEU A 108 11.22 6.78 -2.20
C LEU A 108 11.11 7.31 -0.77
N VAL A 109 10.68 8.56 -0.65
CA VAL A 109 10.43 9.22 0.64
C VAL A 109 8.93 9.42 0.79
N ALA A 110 8.34 8.85 1.83
CA ALA A 110 6.90 8.96 2.06
C ALA A 110 6.57 9.04 3.56
N ARG A 111 5.37 9.49 3.87
CA ARG A 111 4.85 9.42 5.24
C ARG A 111 4.59 7.97 5.64
N ASN A 112 3.82 7.29 4.82
CA ASN A 112 3.61 5.85 4.88
C ASN A 112 3.50 5.30 3.46
N LEU A 113 3.56 4.00 3.31
CA LEU A 113 3.47 3.31 2.04
C LEU A 113 2.79 1.96 2.26
N GLY A 114 1.82 1.63 1.40
CA GLY A 114 1.21 0.30 1.39
C GLY A 114 2.00 -0.69 0.52
N PRO A 115 1.88 -1.99 0.78
CA PRO A 115 2.53 -3.02 -0.03
C PRO A 115 2.14 -2.95 -1.51
N ALA A 116 0.86 -2.71 -1.79
CA ALA A 116 0.36 -2.60 -3.16
C ALA A 116 0.95 -1.41 -3.90
N GLU A 117 1.13 -0.28 -3.22
CA GLU A 117 1.75 0.92 -3.78
C GLU A 117 3.26 0.70 -4.04
N LEU A 118 3.96 0.02 -3.11
CA LEU A 118 5.38 -0.32 -3.29
C LEU A 118 5.60 -1.14 -4.57
N LEU A 119 4.71 -2.09 -4.85
CA LEU A 119 4.81 -2.98 -6.02
C LEU A 119 4.55 -2.29 -7.37
N GLU A 120 4.05 -1.05 -7.37
CA GLU A 120 3.89 -0.25 -8.60
C GLU A 120 5.21 0.32 -9.11
N TYR A 121 6.18 0.49 -8.21
CA TYR A 121 7.48 1.05 -8.58
C TYR A 121 8.37 0.01 -9.25
N ASP A 122 9.08 0.44 -10.30
CA ASP A 122 10.06 -0.41 -10.96
C ASP A 122 11.28 -0.64 -10.04
N ARG A 123 11.43 -1.89 -9.57
CA ARG A 123 12.55 -2.28 -8.69
C ARG A 123 13.93 -2.04 -9.27
N ARG A 124 14.05 -1.89 -10.59
CA ARG A 124 15.33 -1.57 -11.23
C ARG A 124 15.85 -0.20 -10.79
N TYR A 125 14.92 0.72 -10.56
CA TYR A 125 15.23 2.09 -10.19
C TYR A 125 14.97 2.37 -8.70
N LEU A 126 14.09 1.64 -8.04
CA LEU A 126 13.82 1.81 -6.61
C LEU A 126 14.91 1.17 -5.76
N LYS A 127 15.81 2.00 -5.21
CA LYS A 127 16.99 1.57 -4.44
C LYS A 127 16.81 1.61 -2.94
N GLY A 128 15.77 2.26 -2.44
CA GLY A 128 15.47 2.33 -1.02
C GLY A 128 14.15 3.01 -0.74
N VAL A 129 13.66 2.81 0.48
CA VAL A 129 12.44 3.44 0.98
C VAL A 129 12.70 4.04 2.35
N ALA A 130 12.32 5.30 2.53
CA ALA A 130 12.40 6.02 3.79
C ALA A 130 11.01 6.51 4.20
N LEU A 131 10.54 6.12 5.39
CA LEU A 131 9.19 6.37 5.86
C LEU A 131 9.17 7.16 7.17
N GLU A 132 8.28 8.12 7.30
CA GLU A 132 8.03 8.79 8.59
C GLU A 132 7.29 7.88 9.55
N GLU A 133 6.38 7.06 9.04
CA GLU A 133 5.61 6.05 9.78
C GLU A 133 6.02 4.64 9.34
N GLY A 134 5.66 3.63 10.12
CA GLY A 134 5.95 2.24 9.81
C GLY A 134 6.70 1.51 10.91
N SER A 135 6.69 0.20 10.83
CA SER A 135 7.40 -0.69 11.74
C SER A 135 8.17 -1.75 10.96
N LEU A 136 9.11 -2.41 11.62
CA LEU A 136 9.87 -3.53 11.03
C LEU A 136 8.99 -4.72 10.65
N THR A 137 7.81 -4.81 11.27
CA THR A 137 6.82 -5.87 11.04
C THR A 137 5.67 -5.41 10.14
N SER A 138 5.71 -4.18 9.60
CA SER A 138 4.68 -3.74 8.66
C SER A 138 4.77 -4.52 7.36
N HIS A 139 3.63 -4.76 6.73
CA HIS A 139 3.53 -5.53 5.48
C HIS A 139 4.41 -4.94 4.37
N VAL A 140 4.50 -3.60 4.27
CA VAL A 140 5.40 -2.94 3.31
C VAL A 140 6.86 -3.31 3.54
N THR A 141 7.29 -3.43 4.80
CA THR A 141 8.68 -3.82 5.13
C THR A 141 8.95 -5.28 4.74
N ILE A 142 7.97 -6.17 4.95
CA ILE A 142 8.08 -7.57 4.56
C ILE A 142 8.20 -7.70 3.03
N VAL A 143 7.35 -7.01 2.29
CA VAL A 143 7.37 -7.02 0.81
C VAL A 143 8.66 -6.37 0.28
N ALA A 144 9.08 -5.22 0.80
CA ALA A 144 10.32 -4.57 0.38
C ALA A 144 11.56 -5.44 0.63
N ARG A 145 11.60 -6.14 1.77
CA ARG A 145 12.67 -7.10 2.08
C ARG A 145 12.70 -8.25 1.08
N ALA A 146 11.53 -8.81 0.72
CA ALA A 146 11.43 -9.85 -0.31
C ALA A 146 11.90 -9.33 -1.69
N MET A 147 11.70 -8.04 -1.97
CA MET A 147 12.21 -7.39 -3.18
C MET A 147 13.71 -7.04 -3.10
N GLY A 148 14.36 -7.20 -1.96
CA GLY A 148 15.75 -6.79 -1.73
C GLY A 148 15.93 -5.27 -1.62
N ILE A 149 14.87 -4.52 -1.29
CA ILE A 149 14.87 -3.06 -1.16
C ILE A 149 15.06 -2.70 0.32
N PRO A 150 16.09 -1.92 0.70
CA PRO A 150 16.27 -1.46 2.06
C PRO A 150 15.17 -0.47 2.45
N VAL A 151 14.61 -0.63 3.65
CA VAL A 151 13.58 0.25 4.21
C VAL A 151 14.00 0.76 5.57
N VAL A 152 13.84 2.05 5.79
CA VAL A 152 13.97 2.70 7.10
C VAL A 152 12.67 3.40 7.42
N GLY A 153 12.15 3.18 8.62
CA GLY A 153 10.91 3.79 9.09
C GLY A 153 11.10 4.60 10.37
N ARG A 154 10.04 5.30 10.79
CA ARG A 154 10.01 6.18 11.99
C ARG A 154 10.95 7.38 11.91
N LEU A 155 11.18 7.89 10.71
CA LEU A 155 12.01 9.07 10.46
C LEU A 155 11.14 10.32 10.65
N LYS A 156 11.26 10.96 11.81
CA LYS A 156 10.47 12.16 12.12
C LYS A 156 10.83 13.30 11.16
N ASP A 157 9.79 13.98 10.64
CA ASP A 157 9.89 15.18 9.82
C ASP A 157 10.80 15.01 8.58
N LEU A 158 10.87 13.80 8.04
CA LEU A 158 11.74 13.49 6.91
C LEU A 158 11.37 14.33 5.68
N ARG A 159 10.07 14.45 5.36
CA ARG A 159 9.58 15.20 4.20
C ARG A 159 9.74 16.72 4.34
N GLY A 160 9.96 17.21 5.55
CA GLY A 160 10.34 18.61 5.81
C GLY A 160 11.84 18.84 5.70
N THR A 161 12.63 17.76 5.74
CA THR A 161 14.10 17.83 5.77
C THR A 161 14.74 17.57 4.40
N VAL A 162 14.11 16.76 3.55
CA VAL A 162 14.62 16.38 2.22
C VAL A 162 13.72 16.91 1.12
N ALA A 163 14.35 17.28 0.01
CA ALA A 163 13.68 17.74 -1.20
C ALA A 163 13.89 16.75 -2.36
N GLU A 164 13.05 16.85 -3.39
CA GLU A 164 13.24 16.10 -4.63
C GLU A 164 14.59 16.46 -5.27
N GLY A 165 15.35 15.43 -5.66
CA GLY A 165 16.70 15.57 -6.23
C GLY A 165 17.83 15.49 -5.19
N ASP A 166 17.53 15.44 -3.90
CA ASP A 166 18.57 15.24 -2.88
C ASP A 166 19.15 13.82 -2.96
N THR A 167 20.44 13.72 -2.67
CA THR A 167 21.12 12.43 -2.59
C THR A 167 21.02 11.84 -1.18
N LEU A 168 20.47 10.64 -1.08
CA LEU A 168 20.26 9.94 0.19
C LEU A 168 20.99 8.60 0.22
N ILE A 169 21.34 8.14 1.41
CA ILE A 169 21.85 6.79 1.67
C ILE A 169 20.88 6.11 2.64
N VAL A 170 20.33 4.96 2.24
CA VAL A 170 19.44 4.14 3.08
C VAL A 170 20.14 2.85 3.46
N GLN A 171 20.33 2.63 4.77
CA GLN A 171 20.94 1.43 5.33
C GLN A 171 19.89 0.65 6.15
N GLY A 172 19.18 -0.27 5.53
CA GLY A 172 18.10 -1.03 6.16
C GLY A 172 18.53 -1.97 7.29
N GLY A 173 19.82 -2.21 7.49
CA GLY A 173 20.35 -3.09 8.55
C GLY A 173 20.71 -2.37 9.84
N SER A 174 20.92 -1.07 9.81
CA SER A 174 21.33 -0.26 10.98
C SER A 174 20.34 0.84 11.35
N GLY A 175 19.35 1.10 10.54
CA GLY A 175 18.35 2.16 10.73
C GLY A 175 18.81 3.50 10.22
#